data_a666fdd295c09f637913bad4e30dc26b
#
_entry.id   a666fdd295c09f637913bad4e30dc26b
#
_cell.length_a   1.000
_cell.length_b   1.000
_cell.length_c   1.000
_cell.angle_alpha   90.00
_cell.angle_beta   90.00
_cell.angle_gamma   90.00
#
_symmetry.space_group_name_H-M   'P 1'
#
loop_
_entity.id
_entity.type
_entity.pdbx_description
1 polymer ?
#
loop_
_entity_poly.entity_id
_entity_poly.type
_entity_poly.pdbx_seq_one_letter_code
_entity_poly.pdbx_strand_id
1 'polypeptide(L)'
;MTEAGKHDIEIRDLYKIFGPEAARHVEAVKAGLGKAELNDRHNHVLGLQDINLTIPHGRITVIMGLSGSGKSTLIRHINGLIRPTAGQVLYDGQDVVTMTPAQLRDFRRQKTAMVFQKFALLPHRTVLRNAAYGLNVRGIAEAEDRARHWIGRVGLQGYEDYYPRQLSGGMQQRVGLARALTNDAEILLMDEAFSALDPLIRMDMQAILLELQQELRKTIIFITHDLDEALRLGDKIAILRDGAMEQVGTGQDIVLRPANDYIAEFVREVNRGRIIEAQTIAAPAAEGGELPGFTVKARSKLDLVARRMTKAGMSEAQVRDADGGLVGTIDLPAILDAMVNPADAASED
;
A
#
# COMPACT_ATOMS: atom_id res chain seq x y z
N MET A 1 -4.09 18.51 -9.76
CA MET A 1 -5.07 17.59 -9.13
C MET A 1 -5.65 16.77 -10.27
N THR A 2 -5.33 15.48 -10.36
CA THR A 2 -5.97 14.55 -11.29
C THR A 2 -7.43 14.38 -10.85
N GLU A 3 -8.38 14.46 -11.78
CA GLU A 3 -9.77 14.12 -11.49
C GLU A 3 -9.83 12.71 -10.89
N ALA A 4 -10.48 12.58 -9.73
CA ALA A 4 -10.66 11.27 -9.11
C ALA A 4 -11.57 10.40 -9.97
N GLY A 5 -11.13 9.16 -10.20
CA GLY A 5 -11.95 8.16 -10.89
C GLY A 5 -13.16 7.75 -10.05
N LYS A 6 -14.17 7.20 -10.70
CA LYS A 6 -15.31 6.59 -9.98
C LYS A 6 -14.79 5.46 -9.09
N HIS A 7 -15.22 5.44 -7.82
CA HIS A 7 -14.81 4.51 -6.75
C HIS A 7 -13.42 4.75 -6.14
N ASP A 8 -12.72 5.83 -6.47
CA ASP A 8 -11.54 6.25 -5.74
C ASP A 8 -11.91 6.69 -4.31
N ILE A 9 -10.96 6.55 -3.37
CA ILE A 9 -11.09 7.13 -2.04
C ILE A 9 -10.29 8.42 -2.03
N GLU A 10 -10.93 9.53 -1.66
CA GLU A 10 -10.26 10.80 -1.53
C GLU A 10 -10.25 11.26 -0.08
N ILE A 11 -9.08 11.63 0.40
CA ILE A 11 -8.89 12.26 1.71
C ILE A 11 -8.51 13.70 1.42
N ARG A 12 -9.26 14.66 2.01
CA ARG A 12 -9.09 16.10 1.78
C ARG A 12 -8.94 16.84 3.10
N ASP A 13 -7.87 17.61 3.23
CA ASP A 13 -7.58 18.50 4.35
C ASP A 13 -7.82 17.86 5.72
N LEU A 14 -7.38 16.57 5.87
CA LEU A 14 -7.73 15.79 7.04
C LEU A 14 -6.78 16.08 8.19
N TYR A 15 -7.35 16.50 9.31
CA TYR A 15 -6.67 16.74 10.59
C TYR A 15 -7.24 15.82 11.67
N LYS A 16 -6.36 15.29 12.50
CA LYS A 16 -6.76 14.57 13.71
C LYS A 16 -5.95 15.04 14.92
N ILE A 17 -6.63 15.67 15.84
CA ILE A 17 -6.12 16.06 17.16
C ILE A 17 -6.86 15.23 18.20
N PHE A 18 -6.14 14.60 19.11
CA PHE A 18 -6.69 13.89 20.24
C PHE A 18 -6.63 14.78 21.47
N GLY A 19 -7.75 14.90 22.19
CA GLY A 19 -7.91 15.72 23.37
C GLY A 19 -9.33 16.28 23.46
N PRO A 20 -9.72 16.85 24.60
CA PRO A 20 -11.02 17.49 24.77
C PRO A 20 -11.10 18.75 23.89
N GLU A 21 -12.28 19.01 23.30
CA GLU A 21 -12.51 20.18 22.44
C GLU A 21 -11.45 20.42 21.34
N ALA A 22 -10.89 19.35 20.80
CA ALA A 22 -9.79 19.35 19.83
C ALA A 22 -9.99 20.27 18.61
N ALA A 23 -11.25 20.51 18.21
CA ALA A 23 -11.59 21.38 17.07
C ALA A 23 -11.11 22.83 17.26
N ARG A 24 -10.97 23.32 18.48
CA ARG A 24 -10.48 24.68 18.79
C ARG A 24 -9.03 24.90 18.36
N HIS A 25 -8.24 23.82 18.24
CA HIS A 25 -6.81 23.90 17.93
C HIS A 25 -6.50 23.72 16.44
N VAL A 26 -7.50 23.41 15.60
CA VAL A 26 -7.29 23.15 14.16
C VAL A 26 -6.67 24.36 13.46
N GLU A 27 -7.21 25.56 13.69
CA GLU A 27 -6.69 26.77 13.03
C GLU A 27 -5.26 27.13 13.51
N ALA A 28 -4.95 26.88 14.77
CA ALA A 28 -3.59 27.07 15.29
C ALA A 28 -2.61 26.08 14.64
N VAL A 29 -3.02 24.81 14.46
CA VAL A 29 -2.20 23.80 13.77
C VAL A 29 -2.02 24.15 12.29
N LYS A 30 -3.06 24.64 11.60
CA LYS A 30 -2.94 25.14 10.22
C LYS A 30 -1.99 26.35 10.12
N ALA A 31 -1.94 27.18 11.16
CA ALA A 31 -1.03 28.33 11.27
C ALA A 31 0.40 27.93 11.67
N GLY A 32 0.70 26.62 11.83
CA GLY A 32 2.05 26.11 12.10
C GLY A 32 2.32 25.69 13.54
N LEU A 33 1.31 25.59 14.41
CA LEU A 33 1.48 25.03 15.77
C LEU A 33 1.90 23.56 15.67
N GLY A 34 3.12 23.26 16.05
CA GLY A 34 3.71 21.92 15.94
C GLY A 34 3.21 20.93 17.00
N LYS A 35 3.49 19.64 16.76
CA LYS A 35 3.08 18.52 17.62
C LYS A 35 3.57 18.64 19.06
N ALA A 36 4.85 19.02 19.27
CA ALA A 36 5.43 19.19 20.59
C ALA A 36 4.75 20.35 21.36
N GLU A 37 4.63 21.49 20.71
CA GLU A 37 4.04 22.68 21.30
C GLU A 37 2.54 22.50 21.63
N LEU A 38 1.79 21.80 20.77
CA LEU A 38 0.39 21.43 21.02
C LEU A 38 0.27 20.53 22.26
N ASN A 39 1.19 19.57 22.42
CA ASN A 39 1.20 18.71 23.58
C ASN A 39 1.56 19.47 24.87
N ASP A 40 2.63 20.26 24.83
CA ASP A 40 3.16 20.93 26.02
C ASP A 40 2.25 22.03 26.54
N ARG A 41 1.65 22.82 25.64
CA ARG A 41 0.80 23.94 26.02
C ARG A 41 -0.67 23.57 26.26
N HIS A 42 -1.16 22.55 25.56
CA HIS A 42 -2.60 22.25 25.55
C HIS A 42 -2.91 20.81 25.97
N ASN A 43 -1.91 19.99 26.22
CA ASN A 43 -2.07 18.55 26.54
C ASN A 43 -2.91 17.81 25.46
N HIS A 44 -2.65 18.13 24.20
CA HIS A 44 -3.29 17.50 23.03
C HIS A 44 -2.25 16.77 22.17
N VAL A 45 -2.68 15.68 21.55
CA VAL A 45 -1.81 14.91 20.65
C VAL A 45 -2.22 15.15 19.20
N LEU A 46 -1.31 15.71 18.40
CA LEU A 46 -1.49 15.82 16.95
C LEU A 46 -1.23 14.46 16.33
N GLY A 47 -2.29 13.82 15.85
CA GLY A 47 -2.22 12.51 15.21
C GLY A 47 -2.04 12.58 13.70
N LEU A 48 -2.73 13.51 13.03
CA LEU A 48 -2.63 13.76 11.59
C LEU A 48 -2.82 15.25 11.32
N GLN A 49 -2.09 15.77 10.33
CA GLN A 49 -2.18 17.15 9.87
C GLN A 49 -2.08 17.21 8.34
N ASP A 50 -2.98 17.99 7.75
CA ASP A 50 -3.01 18.31 6.32
C ASP A 50 -2.87 17.08 5.40
N ILE A 51 -3.59 16.01 5.71
CA ILE A 51 -3.54 14.81 4.88
C ILE A 51 -4.43 15.00 3.65
N ASN A 52 -3.78 15.02 2.49
CA ASN A 52 -4.40 15.04 1.18
C ASN A 52 -3.92 13.82 0.38
N LEU A 53 -4.81 12.86 0.11
CA LEU A 53 -4.45 11.61 -0.56
C LEU A 53 -5.61 11.06 -1.39
N THR A 54 -5.34 10.77 -2.66
CA THR A 54 -6.23 9.98 -3.52
C THR A 54 -5.72 8.55 -3.59
N ILE A 55 -6.57 7.59 -3.25
CA ILE A 55 -6.35 6.16 -3.30
C ILE A 55 -7.09 5.60 -4.50
N PRO A 56 -6.39 5.19 -5.57
CA PRO A 56 -7.01 4.73 -6.80
C PRO A 56 -7.77 3.42 -6.61
N HIS A 57 -8.91 3.32 -7.24
CA HIS A 57 -9.71 2.09 -7.27
C HIS A 57 -8.93 0.93 -7.92
N GLY A 58 -9.10 -0.28 -7.35
CA GLY A 58 -8.52 -1.50 -7.91
C GLY A 58 -6.98 -1.54 -7.88
N ARG A 59 -6.34 -0.74 -7.04
CA ARG A 59 -4.89 -0.64 -6.87
C ARG A 59 -4.49 -0.86 -5.42
N ILE A 60 -3.20 -1.16 -5.22
CA ILE A 60 -2.60 -1.21 -3.88
C ILE A 60 -1.97 0.15 -3.59
N THR A 61 -2.51 0.86 -2.59
CA THR A 61 -1.86 2.04 -2.02
C THR A 61 -1.22 1.66 -0.69
N VAL A 62 0.09 1.81 -0.61
CA VAL A 62 0.83 1.57 0.62
C VAL A 62 0.97 2.88 1.40
N ILE A 63 0.65 2.84 2.69
CA ILE A 63 0.90 3.91 3.64
C ILE A 63 2.04 3.47 4.54
N MET A 64 3.20 4.13 4.44
CA MET A 64 4.38 3.76 5.19
C MET A 64 4.88 4.90 6.09
N GLY A 65 5.78 4.58 7.02
CA GLY A 65 6.40 5.52 7.96
C GLY A 65 6.76 4.82 9.26
N LEU A 66 7.55 5.48 10.10
CA LEU A 66 7.98 4.94 11.38
C LEU A 66 6.81 4.74 12.37
N SER A 67 7.08 4.04 13.48
CA SER A 67 6.09 3.90 14.56
C SER A 67 5.65 5.28 15.08
N GLY A 68 4.35 5.47 15.31
CA GLY A 68 3.81 6.75 15.76
C GLY A 68 3.62 7.83 14.70
N SER A 69 3.90 7.55 13.39
CA SER A 69 3.69 8.52 12.31
C SER A 69 2.23 8.79 11.94
N GLY A 70 1.27 8.03 12.48
CA GLY A 70 -0.17 8.26 12.21
C GLY A 70 -0.83 7.25 11.26
N LYS A 71 -0.11 6.27 10.71
CA LYS A 71 -0.62 5.28 9.72
C LYS A 71 -1.91 4.58 10.15
N SER A 72 -1.89 3.93 11.32
CA SER A 72 -3.08 3.23 11.85
C SER A 72 -4.21 4.19 12.21
N THR A 73 -3.91 5.45 12.51
CA THR A 73 -4.90 6.50 12.68
C THR A 73 -5.55 6.82 11.34
N LEU A 74 -4.75 7.00 10.28
CA LEU A 74 -5.24 7.33 8.94
C LEU A 74 -6.16 6.24 8.37
N ILE A 75 -5.75 4.97 8.43
CA ILE A 75 -6.58 3.86 7.92
C ILE A 75 -7.94 3.76 8.65
N ARG A 76 -7.97 4.09 9.95
CA ARG A 76 -9.21 4.09 10.74
C ARG A 76 -10.15 5.24 10.43
N HIS A 77 -9.70 6.29 9.76
CA HIS A 77 -10.58 7.32 9.21
C HIS A 77 -11.27 6.81 7.94
N ILE A 78 -10.60 6.01 7.11
CA ILE A 78 -11.15 5.49 5.85
C ILE A 78 -12.39 4.62 6.10
N ASN A 79 -12.39 3.80 7.16
CA ASN A 79 -13.56 3.00 7.52
C ASN A 79 -14.48 3.66 8.58
N GLY A 80 -14.23 4.93 8.89
CA GLY A 80 -15.02 5.70 9.86
C GLY A 80 -14.97 5.19 11.29
N LEU A 81 -13.95 4.38 11.69
CA LEU A 81 -13.75 3.98 13.09
C LEU A 81 -13.32 5.15 13.95
N ILE A 82 -12.59 6.11 13.37
CA ILE A 82 -12.22 7.36 14.03
C ILE A 82 -12.78 8.50 13.18
N ARG A 83 -13.40 9.49 13.82
CA ARG A 83 -13.81 10.73 13.16
C ARG A 83 -12.64 11.71 13.15
N PRO A 84 -12.37 12.38 12.02
CA PRO A 84 -11.37 13.44 11.97
C PRO A 84 -11.81 14.64 12.82
N THR A 85 -10.85 15.48 13.19
CA THR A 85 -11.15 16.77 13.85
C THR A 85 -11.57 17.82 12.80
N ALA A 86 -10.99 17.74 11.59
CA ALA A 86 -11.39 18.51 10.41
C ALA A 86 -11.06 17.71 9.14
N GLY A 87 -11.61 18.11 8.00
CA GLY A 87 -11.42 17.48 6.71
C GLY A 87 -12.44 16.41 6.38
N GLN A 88 -12.25 15.74 5.26
CA GLN A 88 -13.22 14.81 4.66
C GLN A 88 -12.55 13.49 4.23
N VAL A 89 -13.36 12.43 4.21
CA VAL A 89 -13.01 11.14 3.57
C VAL A 89 -14.16 10.80 2.63
N LEU A 90 -13.91 10.91 1.35
CA LEU A 90 -14.90 10.68 0.31
C LEU A 90 -14.74 9.29 -0.31
N TYR A 91 -15.82 8.58 -0.47
CA TYR A 91 -15.93 7.35 -1.26
C TYR A 91 -17.14 7.45 -2.17
N ASP A 92 -16.97 7.31 -3.47
CA ASP A 92 -18.04 7.57 -4.47
C ASP A 92 -18.71 8.94 -4.29
N GLY A 93 -17.95 9.97 -3.93
CA GLY A 93 -18.45 11.30 -3.67
C GLY A 93 -19.24 11.45 -2.35
N GLN A 94 -19.42 10.38 -1.59
CA GLN A 94 -20.07 10.42 -0.28
C GLN A 94 -19.03 10.58 0.82
N ASP A 95 -19.23 11.59 1.68
CA ASP A 95 -18.35 11.79 2.82
C ASP A 95 -18.69 10.82 3.96
N VAL A 96 -17.75 9.90 4.22
CA VAL A 96 -17.86 8.90 5.30
C VAL A 96 -17.99 9.55 6.67
N VAL A 97 -17.45 10.76 6.86
CA VAL A 97 -17.48 11.50 8.12
C VAL A 97 -18.90 11.95 8.48
N THR A 98 -19.71 12.25 7.46
CA THR A 98 -21.09 12.75 7.64
C THR A 98 -22.14 11.65 7.68
N MET A 99 -21.75 10.40 7.44
CA MET A 99 -22.67 9.25 7.49
C MET A 99 -23.30 9.09 8.86
N THR A 100 -24.61 8.79 8.85
CA THR A 100 -25.34 8.39 10.05
C THR A 100 -24.78 7.07 10.61
N PRO A 101 -25.01 6.73 11.90
CA PRO A 101 -24.56 5.46 12.47
C PRO A 101 -25.05 4.23 11.71
N ALA A 102 -26.24 4.28 11.09
CA ALA A 102 -26.77 3.20 10.27
C ALA A 102 -25.99 3.06 8.95
N GLN A 103 -25.86 4.15 8.20
CA GLN A 103 -25.09 4.20 6.96
C GLN A 103 -23.63 3.76 7.17
N LEU A 104 -22.99 4.21 8.25
CA LEU A 104 -21.61 3.84 8.58
C LEU A 104 -21.46 2.35 8.94
N ARG A 105 -22.47 1.74 9.59
CA ARG A 105 -22.49 0.28 9.79
C ARG A 105 -22.59 -0.48 8.48
N ASP A 106 -23.46 -0.02 7.57
CA ASP A 106 -23.68 -0.65 6.27
C ASP A 106 -22.44 -0.47 5.38
N PHE A 107 -21.82 0.70 5.37
CA PHE A 107 -20.55 0.97 4.70
C PHE A 107 -19.46 -0.02 5.19
N ARG A 108 -19.29 -0.16 6.51
CA ARG A 108 -18.31 -1.10 7.08
C ARG A 108 -18.61 -2.56 6.78
N ARG A 109 -19.89 -2.94 6.73
CA ARG A 109 -20.29 -4.33 6.47
C ARG A 109 -20.16 -4.73 5.01
N GLN A 110 -20.40 -3.80 4.10
CA GLN A 110 -20.51 -4.09 2.66
C GLN A 110 -19.31 -3.62 1.87
N LYS A 111 -18.74 -2.47 2.21
CA LYS A 111 -17.69 -1.82 1.42
C LYS A 111 -16.28 -2.06 1.93
N THR A 112 -16.11 -2.32 3.22
CA THR A 112 -14.77 -2.45 3.79
C THR A 112 -14.56 -3.79 4.49
N ALA A 113 -13.35 -4.34 4.38
CA ALA A 113 -12.87 -5.44 5.22
C ALA A 113 -11.51 -5.05 5.81
N MET A 114 -11.18 -5.53 7.01
CA MET A 114 -9.94 -5.18 7.67
C MET A 114 -9.18 -6.41 8.16
N VAL A 115 -7.88 -6.44 7.84
CA VAL A 115 -6.91 -7.41 8.35
C VAL A 115 -6.04 -6.68 9.37
N PHE A 116 -5.91 -7.23 10.57
CA PHE A 116 -5.25 -6.60 11.70
C PHE A 116 -3.88 -7.23 11.97
N GLN A 117 -2.97 -6.46 12.52
CA GLN A 117 -1.64 -6.90 12.95
C GLN A 117 -1.69 -8.08 13.93
N LYS A 118 -2.60 -8.06 14.90
CA LYS A 118 -2.81 -9.11 15.91
C LYS A 118 -3.93 -10.09 15.54
N PHE A 119 -4.08 -10.42 14.25
CA PHE A 119 -5.03 -11.35 13.66
C PHE A 119 -6.52 -11.10 13.98
N ALA A 120 -6.86 -10.62 15.17
CA ALA A 120 -8.20 -10.35 15.67
C ALA A 120 -9.20 -11.48 15.39
N LEU A 121 -8.75 -12.74 15.52
CA LEU A 121 -9.60 -13.92 15.38
C LEU A 121 -10.43 -14.12 16.64
N LEU A 122 -11.62 -14.66 16.47
CA LEU A 122 -12.49 -15.06 17.57
C LEU A 122 -11.99 -16.40 18.14
N PRO A 123 -11.43 -16.44 19.37
CA PRO A 123 -10.71 -17.62 19.86
C PRO A 123 -11.62 -18.83 20.13
N HIS A 124 -12.91 -18.58 20.32
CA HIS A 124 -13.95 -19.60 20.57
C HIS A 124 -14.62 -20.09 19.29
N ARG A 125 -14.16 -19.67 18.11
CA ARG A 125 -14.67 -20.08 16.81
C ARG A 125 -13.59 -20.80 16.01
N THR A 126 -14.00 -21.79 15.21
CA THR A 126 -13.11 -22.51 14.30
C THR A 126 -12.65 -21.59 13.17
N VAL A 127 -11.68 -22.05 12.36
CA VAL A 127 -11.19 -21.37 11.14
C VAL A 127 -12.36 -21.03 10.23
N LEU A 128 -13.21 -22.03 9.91
CA LEU A 128 -14.38 -21.85 9.06
C LEU A 128 -15.33 -20.76 9.60
N ARG A 129 -15.65 -20.84 10.89
CA ARG A 129 -16.56 -19.87 11.52
C ARG A 129 -15.94 -18.47 11.68
N ASN A 130 -14.62 -18.37 11.76
CA ASN A 130 -13.91 -17.10 11.70
C ASN A 130 -13.99 -16.50 10.29
N ALA A 131 -13.70 -17.30 9.26
CA ALA A 131 -13.73 -16.85 7.86
C ALA A 131 -15.16 -16.45 7.44
N ALA A 132 -16.17 -17.23 7.79
CA ALA A 132 -17.58 -16.95 7.47
C ALA A 132 -18.22 -15.82 8.29
N TYR A 133 -17.55 -15.31 9.33
CA TYR A 133 -18.15 -14.43 10.34
C TYR A 133 -18.87 -13.22 9.76
N GLY A 134 -18.23 -12.51 8.83
CA GLY A 134 -18.79 -11.28 8.23
C GLY A 134 -20.10 -11.56 7.48
N LEU A 135 -20.16 -12.63 6.69
CA LEU A 135 -21.35 -13.03 5.95
C LEU A 135 -22.45 -13.56 6.87
N ASN A 136 -22.09 -14.30 7.93
CA ASN A 136 -23.04 -14.79 8.93
C ASN A 136 -23.74 -13.62 9.65
N VAL A 137 -23.02 -12.54 9.99
CA VAL A 137 -23.60 -11.32 10.59
C VAL A 137 -24.55 -10.61 9.62
N ARG A 138 -24.33 -10.79 8.31
CA ARG A 138 -25.22 -10.26 7.25
C ARG A 138 -26.38 -11.19 6.91
N GLY A 139 -26.43 -12.40 7.48
CA GLY A 139 -27.49 -13.39 7.20
C GLY A 139 -27.38 -14.04 5.81
N ILE A 140 -26.19 -14.09 5.22
CA ILE A 140 -25.96 -14.69 3.90
C ILE A 140 -25.88 -16.22 4.06
N ALA A 141 -26.72 -16.94 3.34
CA ALA A 141 -26.85 -18.41 3.47
C ALA A 141 -25.59 -19.17 3.03
N GLU A 142 -24.91 -18.69 1.97
CA GLU A 142 -23.71 -19.32 1.39
C GLU A 142 -22.41 -18.95 2.11
N ALA A 143 -22.48 -18.45 3.34
CA ALA A 143 -21.34 -17.93 4.08
C ALA A 143 -20.24 -18.99 4.30
N GLU A 144 -20.59 -20.22 4.63
CA GLU A 144 -19.62 -21.29 4.87
C GLU A 144 -18.98 -21.80 3.57
N ASP A 145 -19.73 -21.93 2.48
CA ASP A 145 -19.19 -22.38 1.19
C ASP A 145 -18.19 -21.37 0.64
N ARG A 146 -18.51 -20.07 0.71
CA ARG A 146 -17.58 -18.98 0.35
C ARG A 146 -16.35 -18.99 1.25
N ALA A 147 -16.52 -19.22 2.54
CA ALA A 147 -15.40 -19.31 3.47
C ALA A 147 -14.48 -20.51 3.17
N ARG A 148 -15.03 -21.69 2.85
CA ARG A 148 -14.23 -22.87 2.44
C ARG A 148 -13.42 -22.60 1.19
N HIS A 149 -14.01 -21.92 0.19
CA HIS A 149 -13.29 -21.49 -1.00
C HIS A 149 -12.06 -20.66 -0.64
N TRP A 150 -12.22 -19.60 0.17
CA TRP A 150 -11.11 -18.71 0.53
C TRP A 150 -10.09 -19.36 1.47
N ILE A 151 -10.52 -20.25 2.37
CA ILE A 151 -9.63 -21.07 3.20
C ILE A 151 -8.72 -21.92 2.30
N GLY A 152 -9.25 -22.54 1.27
CA GLY A 152 -8.46 -23.29 0.28
C GLY A 152 -7.49 -22.39 -0.48
N ARG A 153 -7.94 -21.21 -0.96
CA ARG A 153 -7.11 -20.24 -1.71
C ARG A 153 -5.94 -19.68 -0.90
N VAL A 154 -6.07 -19.54 0.41
CA VAL A 154 -4.96 -19.12 1.27
C VAL A 154 -4.10 -20.29 1.79
N GLY A 155 -4.33 -21.52 1.29
CA GLY A 155 -3.53 -22.70 1.63
C GLY A 155 -3.82 -23.25 3.02
N LEU A 156 -5.08 -23.17 3.49
CA LEU A 156 -5.53 -23.71 4.78
C LEU A 156 -6.59 -24.83 4.62
N GLN A 157 -6.64 -25.49 3.47
CA GLN A 157 -7.53 -26.65 3.26
C GLN A 157 -7.22 -27.75 4.28
N GLY A 158 -8.26 -28.28 4.92
CA GLY A 158 -8.17 -29.31 5.97
C GLY A 158 -8.03 -28.76 7.40
N TYR A 159 -7.95 -27.42 7.55
CA TYR A 159 -7.88 -26.76 8.87
C TYR A 159 -9.19 -26.10 9.29
N GLU A 160 -10.31 -26.36 8.60
CA GLU A 160 -11.60 -25.69 8.77
C GLU A 160 -12.14 -25.78 10.20
N ASP A 161 -11.95 -26.93 10.85
CA ASP A 161 -12.45 -27.23 12.19
C ASP A 161 -11.46 -26.89 13.32
N TYR A 162 -10.25 -26.44 12.98
CA TYR A 162 -9.25 -26.05 13.97
C TYR A 162 -9.61 -24.69 14.60
N TYR A 163 -9.18 -24.50 15.84
CA TYR A 163 -9.31 -23.25 16.58
C TYR A 163 -8.03 -22.41 16.44
N PRO A 164 -8.10 -21.07 16.58
CA PRO A 164 -6.92 -20.19 16.46
C PRO A 164 -5.73 -20.63 17.31
N ARG A 165 -5.94 -21.10 18.53
CA ARG A 165 -4.89 -21.58 19.43
C ARG A 165 -4.09 -22.79 18.91
N GLN A 166 -4.60 -23.50 17.94
CA GLN A 166 -3.99 -24.70 17.34
C GLN A 166 -3.16 -24.34 16.08
N LEU A 167 -3.12 -23.07 15.70
CA LEU A 167 -2.51 -22.58 14.47
C LEU A 167 -1.24 -21.79 14.78
N SER A 168 -0.25 -21.86 13.88
CA SER A 168 0.89 -20.94 13.89
C SER A 168 0.44 -19.49 13.61
N GLY A 169 1.28 -18.50 13.93
CA GLY A 169 0.99 -17.10 13.63
C GLY A 169 0.70 -16.84 12.15
N GLY A 170 1.49 -17.46 11.25
CA GLY A 170 1.26 -17.37 9.80
C GLY A 170 -0.06 -17.96 9.37
N MET A 171 -0.46 -19.10 9.94
CA MET A 171 -1.79 -19.69 9.66
C MET A 171 -2.93 -18.81 10.18
N GLN A 172 -2.78 -18.22 11.37
CA GLN A 172 -3.77 -17.26 11.90
C GLN A 172 -3.92 -16.05 11.00
N GLN A 173 -2.82 -15.55 10.42
CA GLN A 173 -2.86 -14.44 9.45
C GLN A 173 -3.59 -14.84 8.17
N ARG A 174 -3.34 -16.04 7.65
CA ARG A 174 -4.08 -16.60 6.51
C ARG A 174 -5.59 -16.70 6.78
N VAL A 175 -5.99 -17.08 8.00
CA VAL A 175 -7.41 -17.07 8.42
C VAL A 175 -7.97 -15.64 8.42
N GLY A 176 -7.20 -14.66 8.91
CA GLY A 176 -7.57 -13.24 8.88
C GLY A 176 -7.80 -12.73 7.45
N LEU A 177 -6.91 -13.11 6.52
CA LEU A 177 -7.04 -12.78 5.10
C LEU A 177 -8.26 -13.48 4.47
N ALA A 178 -8.44 -14.79 4.72
CA ALA A 178 -9.62 -15.54 4.25
C ALA A 178 -10.92 -14.90 4.72
N ARG A 179 -11.00 -14.48 6.00
CA ARG A 179 -12.16 -13.76 6.56
C ARG A 179 -12.46 -12.46 5.80
N ALA A 180 -11.42 -11.68 5.51
CA ALA A 180 -11.57 -10.42 4.80
C ALA A 180 -12.05 -10.63 3.35
N LEU A 181 -11.51 -11.65 2.67
CA LEU A 181 -11.87 -12.00 1.28
C LEU A 181 -13.27 -12.62 1.20
N THR A 182 -13.65 -13.46 2.17
CA THR A 182 -15.00 -14.07 2.26
C THR A 182 -16.09 -12.99 2.31
N ASN A 183 -15.83 -11.87 2.97
CA ASN A 183 -16.78 -10.75 3.07
C ASN A 183 -17.02 -10.05 1.72
N ASP A 184 -16.17 -10.25 0.74
CA ASP A 184 -16.22 -9.70 -0.62
C ASP A 184 -16.35 -8.19 -0.69
N ALA A 185 -15.73 -7.49 0.26
CA ALA A 185 -15.69 -6.04 0.30
C ALA A 185 -14.85 -5.46 -0.84
N GLU A 186 -15.21 -4.27 -1.33
CA GLU A 186 -14.49 -3.56 -2.38
C GLU A 186 -13.15 -2.99 -1.90
N ILE A 187 -13.09 -2.61 -0.61
CA ILE A 187 -11.94 -1.99 0.04
C ILE A 187 -11.36 -2.96 1.08
N LEU A 188 -10.10 -3.31 0.93
CA LEU A 188 -9.35 -4.12 1.89
C LEU A 188 -8.33 -3.25 2.64
N LEU A 189 -8.51 -3.12 3.93
CA LEU A 189 -7.65 -2.36 4.83
C LEU A 189 -6.72 -3.32 5.57
N MET A 190 -5.41 -3.14 5.46
CA MET A 190 -4.40 -4.03 6.04
C MET A 190 -3.48 -3.23 6.96
N ASP A 191 -3.65 -3.36 8.27
CA ASP A 191 -2.90 -2.61 9.29
C ASP A 191 -1.73 -3.47 9.80
N GLU A 192 -0.52 -3.27 9.24
CA GLU A 192 0.71 -4.02 9.52
C GLU A 192 0.50 -5.55 9.50
N ALA A 193 -0.28 -6.00 8.53
CA ALA A 193 -0.81 -7.36 8.50
C ALA A 193 0.28 -8.45 8.47
N PHE A 194 1.46 -8.18 7.97
CA PHE A 194 2.54 -9.17 7.82
C PHE A 194 3.74 -8.94 8.75
N SER A 195 3.73 -7.89 9.59
CA SER A 195 4.86 -7.52 10.43
C SER A 195 5.25 -8.58 11.48
N ALA A 196 4.28 -9.36 11.96
CA ALA A 196 4.48 -10.40 12.97
C ALA A 196 4.89 -11.77 12.39
N LEU A 197 5.06 -11.88 11.06
CA LEU A 197 5.41 -13.11 10.37
C LEU A 197 6.93 -13.22 10.18
N ASP A 198 7.43 -14.47 10.19
CA ASP A 198 8.80 -14.74 9.77
C ASP A 198 9.00 -14.38 8.28
N PRO A 199 10.25 -14.11 7.84
CA PRO A 199 10.51 -13.61 6.48
C PRO A 199 9.97 -14.50 5.36
N LEU A 200 10.04 -15.84 5.52
CA LEU A 200 9.61 -16.77 4.47
C LEU A 200 8.08 -16.74 4.31
N ILE A 201 7.36 -16.86 5.43
CA ILE A 201 5.89 -16.82 5.44
C ILE A 201 5.40 -15.43 4.95
N ARG A 202 6.10 -14.35 5.32
CA ARG A 202 5.79 -12.99 4.85
C ARG A 202 5.88 -12.91 3.31
N MET A 203 6.95 -13.44 2.72
CA MET A 203 7.11 -13.48 1.26
C MET A 203 5.97 -14.25 0.57
N ASP A 204 5.56 -15.39 1.12
CA ASP A 204 4.44 -16.18 0.62
C ASP A 204 3.13 -15.41 0.69
N MET A 205 2.85 -14.74 1.82
CA MET A 205 1.63 -13.94 2.00
C MET A 205 1.57 -12.75 1.04
N GLN A 206 2.71 -12.09 0.79
CA GLN A 206 2.81 -11.01 -0.21
C GLN A 206 2.54 -11.54 -1.63
N ALA A 207 3.08 -12.73 -1.98
CA ALA A 207 2.83 -13.34 -3.28
C ALA A 207 1.35 -13.68 -3.48
N ILE A 208 0.70 -14.30 -2.47
CA ILE A 208 -0.74 -14.58 -2.47
C ILE A 208 -1.54 -13.27 -2.62
N LEU A 209 -1.17 -12.20 -1.90
CA LEU A 209 -1.87 -10.91 -1.99
C LEU A 209 -1.79 -10.31 -3.40
N LEU A 210 -0.62 -10.35 -4.03
CA LEU A 210 -0.42 -9.86 -5.41
C LEU A 210 -1.20 -10.68 -6.43
N GLU A 211 -1.22 -12.01 -6.31
CA GLU A 211 -2.01 -12.90 -7.17
C GLU A 211 -3.50 -12.57 -7.06
N LEU A 212 -4.01 -12.49 -5.83
CA LEU A 212 -5.40 -12.16 -5.56
C LEU A 212 -5.78 -10.75 -6.04
N GLN A 213 -4.85 -9.79 -5.95
CA GLN A 213 -5.08 -8.43 -6.44
C GLN A 213 -5.22 -8.39 -7.96
N GLN A 214 -4.42 -9.13 -8.71
CA GLN A 214 -4.53 -9.22 -10.16
C GLN A 214 -5.88 -9.80 -10.61
N GLU A 215 -6.38 -10.81 -9.85
CA GLU A 215 -7.65 -11.48 -10.14
C GLU A 215 -8.86 -10.62 -9.75
N LEU A 216 -8.87 -10.09 -8.54
CA LEU A 216 -10.05 -9.47 -7.92
C LEU A 216 -10.13 -7.97 -8.11
N ARG A 217 -9.01 -7.31 -8.42
CA ARG A 217 -8.88 -5.86 -8.60
C ARG A 217 -9.52 -5.03 -7.47
N LYS A 218 -9.37 -5.50 -6.23
CA LYS A 218 -9.86 -4.78 -5.04
C LYS A 218 -8.98 -3.57 -4.74
N THR A 219 -9.57 -2.53 -4.17
CA THR A 219 -8.81 -1.40 -3.62
C THR A 219 -8.17 -1.84 -2.31
N ILE A 220 -6.84 -1.88 -2.25
CA ILE A 220 -6.10 -2.30 -1.05
C ILE A 220 -5.35 -1.12 -0.47
N ILE A 221 -5.57 -0.85 0.81
CA ILE A 221 -4.77 0.08 1.60
C ILE A 221 -3.92 -0.75 2.55
N PHE A 222 -2.62 -0.73 2.34
CA PHE A 222 -1.67 -1.55 3.06
C PHE A 222 -0.74 -0.69 3.92
N ILE A 223 -0.75 -0.90 5.23
CA ILE A 223 0.16 -0.20 6.15
C ILE A 223 1.37 -1.07 6.43
N THR A 224 2.55 -0.48 6.32
CA THR A 224 3.82 -1.08 6.71
C THR A 224 4.82 -0.03 7.20
N HIS A 225 5.85 -0.48 7.91
CA HIS A 225 7.06 0.29 8.19
C HIS A 225 8.28 -0.22 7.41
N ASP A 226 8.09 -1.27 6.61
CA ASP A 226 9.12 -1.93 5.81
C ASP A 226 9.07 -1.39 4.38
N LEU A 227 10.18 -0.77 3.94
CA LEU A 227 10.28 -0.17 2.61
C LEU A 227 10.28 -1.20 1.49
N ASP A 228 10.97 -2.34 1.69
CA ASP A 228 11.00 -3.41 0.67
C ASP A 228 9.60 -3.96 0.42
N GLU A 229 8.81 -4.09 1.50
CA GLU A 229 7.40 -4.48 1.41
C GLU A 229 6.57 -3.44 0.65
N ALA A 230 6.76 -2.14 0.94
CA ALA A 230 6.08 -1.05 0.26
C ALA A 230 6.41 -1.01 -1.24
N LEU A 231 7.68 -1.15 -1.59
CA LEU A 231 8.16 -1.14 -2.98
C LEU A 231 7.75 -2.39 -3.77
N ARG A 232 7.56 -3.52 -3.07
CA ARG A 232 7.11 -4.77 -3.69
C ARG A 232 5.61 -4.79 -3.97
N LEU A 233 4.81 -4.27 -3.04
CA LEU A 233 3.36 -4.38 -3.08
C LEU A 233 2.67 -3.18 -3.71
N GLY A 234 3.22 -1.96 -3.49
CA GLY A 234 2.52 -0.71 -3.79
C GLY A 234 2.53 -0.31 -5.25
N ASP A 235 1.36 -0.11 -5.85
CA ASP A 235 1.21 0.69 -7.06
C ASP A 235 1.46 2.17 -6.77
N LYS A 236 1.05 2.62 -5.57
CA LYS A 236 1.24 3.96 -5.03
C LYS A 236 1.72 3.87 -3.59
N ILE A 237 2.70 4.68 -3.23
CA ILE A 237 3.27 4.72 -1.88
C ILE A 237 3.08 6.13 -1.33
N ALA A 238 2.57 6.21 -0.11
CA ALA A 238 2.40 7.44 0.66
C ALA A 238 3.24 7.33 1.94
N ILE A 239 4.23 8.21 2.11
CA ILE A 239 5.13 8.19 3.26
C ILE A 239 4.69 9.23 4.28
N LEU A 240 4.42 8.77 5.51
CA LEU A 240 4.01 9.62 6.63
C LEU A 240 5.15 9.79 7.64
N ARG A 241 5.31 11.04 8.10
CA ARG A 241 6.16 11.37 9.23
C ARG A 241 5.45 12.38 10.13
N ASP A 242 5.45 12.14 11.44
CA ASP A 242 4.87 13.04 12.45
C ASP A 242 3.43 13.51 12.17
N GLY A 243 2.63 12.66 11.54
CA GLY A 243 1.25 12.95 11.20
C GLY A 243 1.05 13.72 9.90
N ALA A 244 2.12 14.05 9.17
CA ALA A 244 2.08 14.73 7.88
C ALA A 244 2.48 13.79 6.74
N MET A 245 2.11 14.16 5.51
CA MET A 245 2.53 13.47 4.30
C MET A 245 3.87 14.05 3.83
N GLU A 246 4.91 13.21 3.76
CA GLU A 246 6.24 13.61 3.28
C GLU A 246 6.38 13.47 1.76
N GLN A 247 5.93 12.34 1.22
CA GLN A 247 5.96 12.08 -0.21
C GLN A 247 4.88 11.10 -0.62
N VAL A 248 4.34 11.29 -1.82
CA VAL A 248 3.40 10.37 -2.48
C VAL A 248 3.83 10.15 -3.92
N GLY A 249 3.97 8.88 -4.33
CA GLY A 249 4.38 8.53 -5.68
C GLY A 249 4.38 7.03 -5.92
N THR A 250 4.89 6.61 -7.08
CA THR A 250 5.22 5.20 -7.33
C THR A 250 6.51 4.83 -6.59
N GLY A 251 6.81 3.52 -6.48
CA GLY A 251 8.08 3.09 -5.91
C GLY A 251 9.30 3.67 -6.63
N GLN A 252 9.19 3.89 -7.94
CA GLN A 252 10.26 4.53 -8.72
C GLN A 252 10.40 6.02 -8.39
N ASP A 253 9.29 6.76 -8.24
CA ASP A 253 9.33 8.18 -7.85
C ASP A 253 10.02 8.35 -6.49
N ILE A 254 9.71 7.48 -5.52
CA ILE A 254 10.30 7.52 -4.18
C ILE A 254 11.81 7.24 -4.22
N VAL A 255 12.26 6.27 -5.03
CA VAL A 255 13.66 5.83 -5.07
C VAL A 255 14.52 6.78 -5.92
N LEU A 256 13.97 7.30 -7.02
CA LEU A 256 14.74 8.13 -7.97
C LEU A 256 14.68 9.62 -7.67
N ARG A 257 13.60 10.09 -7.01
CA ARG A 257 13.33 11.50 -6.74
C ARG A 257 12.85 11.68 -5.30
N PRO A 258 13.68 11.39 -4.30
CA PRO A 258 13.31 11.60 -2.90
C PRO A 258 13.02 13.09 -2.66
N ALA A 259 11.90 13.38 -2.00
CA ALA A 259 11.43 14.75 -1.80
C ALA A 259 12.29 15.56 -0.80
N ASN A 260 13.03 14.87 0.06
CA ASN A 260 13.89 15.48 1.07
C ASN A 260 14.95 14.48 1.58
N ASP A 261 15.89 14.96 2.41
CA ASP A 261 16.97 14.15 2.97
C ASP A 261 16.47 12.98 3.82
N TYR A 262 15.32 13.13 4.49
CA TYR A 262 14.72 12.04 5.25
C TYR A 262 14.32 10.85 4.34
N ILE A 263 13.71 11.14 3.21
CA ILE A 263 13.33 10.11 2.23
C ILE A 263 14.60 9.56 1.55
N ALA A 264 15.56 10.42 1.21
CA ALA A 264 16.84 10.01 0.62
C ALA A 264 17.58 9.00 1.51
N GLU A 265 17.65 9.27 2.82
CA GLU A 265 18.22 8.33 3.81
C GLU A 265 17.44 7.01 3.87
N PHE A 266 16.10 7.09 3.80
CA PHE A 266 15.22 5.92 3.87
C PHE A 266 15.43 4.97 2.68
N VAL A 267 15.74 5.51 1.49
CA VAL A 267 15.94 4.72 0.26
C VAL A 267 17.39 4.39 -0.04
N ARG A 268 18.35 4.81 0.80
CA ARG A 268 19.79 4.67 0.57
C ARG A 268 20.21 3.21 0.34
N GLU A 269 19.68 2.28 1.11
CA GLU A 269 20.06 0.85 1.08
C GLU A 269 19.20 0.02 0.13
N VAL A 270 18.26 0.64 -0.57
CA VAL A 270 17.33 -0.06 -1.48
C VAL A 270 18.08 -0.64 -2.68
N ASN A 271 17.81 -1.89 -2.99
CA ASN A 271 18.29 -2.48 -4.25
C ASN A 271 17.53 -1.90 -5.45
N ARG A 272 18.05 -0.79 -5.99
CA ARG A 272 17.46 -0.03 -7.10
C ARG A 272 17.20 -0.88 -8.34
N GLY A 273 18.07 -1.86 -8.61
CA GLY A 273 17.90 -2.75 -9.75
C GLY A 273 16.61 -3.57 -9.73
N ARG A 274 16.04 -3.80 -8.54
CA ARG A 274 14.75 -4.48 -8.38
C ARG A 274 13.54 -3.56 -8.49
N ILE A 275 13.76 -2.24 -8.50
CA ILE A 275 12.67 -1.25 -8.49
C ILE A 275 12.58 -0.55 -9.84
N ILE A 276 13.71 -0.09 -10.37
CA ILE A 276 13.78 0.70 -11.61
C ILE A 276 13.44 -0.21 -12.81
N GLU A 277 12.60 0.33 -13.69
CA GLU A 277 12.21 -0.32 -14.94
C GLU A 277 13.09 0.15 -16.10
N ALA A 278 13.32 -0.72 -17.09
CA ALA A 278 14.15 -0.40 -18.24
C ALA A 278 13.71 0.87 -18.98
N GLN A 279 12.39 1.09 -19.10
CA GLN A 279 11.84 2.31 -19.73
C GLN A 279 12.22 3.62 -19.03
N THR A 280 12.53 3.58 -17.73
CA THR A 280 12.81 4.77 -16.93
C THR A 280 14.16 5.39 -17.27
N ILE A 281 15.11 4.55 -17.69
CA ILE A 281 16.47 4.97 -18.03
C ILE A 281 16.81 4.75 -19.52
N ALA A 282 15.82 4.32 -20.33
CA ALA A 282 16.00 4.14 -21.76
C ALA A 282 16.27 5.50 -22.44
N ALA A 283 17.38 5.58 -23.18
CA ALA A 283 17.68 6.73 -24.01
C ALA A 283 16.90 6.65 -25.32
N PRO A 284 16.48 7.80 -25.92
CA PRO A 284 15.91 7.81 -27.27
C PRO A 284 16.85 7.12 -28.25
N ALA A 285 16.30 6.29 -29.14
CA ALA A 285 17.10 5.67 -30.19
C ALA A 285 17.66 6.74 -31.13
N ALA A 286 18.95 6.61 -31.51
CA ALA A 286 19.57 7.53 -32.45
C ALA A 286 18.84 7.49 -33.80
N GLU A 287 18.53 8.64 -34.38
CA GLU A 287 17.91 8.73 -35.71
C GLU A 287 18.84 8.12 -36.76
N GLY A 288 18.37 7.08 -37.45
CA GLY A 288 19.14 6.40 -38.51
C GLY A 288 20.22 5.43 -38.02
N GLY A 289 20.35 5.22 -36.71
CA GLY A 289 21.27 4.23 -36.12
C GLY A 289 20.78 2.79 -36.28
N GLU A 290 21.71 1.84 -36.36
CA GLU A 290 21.39 0.42 -36.32
C GLU A 290 20.93 0.04 -34.90
N LEU A 291 19.73 -0.52 -34.80
CA LEU A 291 19.19 -0.89 -33.48
C LEU A 291 19.86 -2.16 -32.93
N PRO A 292 20.15 -2.23 -31.62
CA PRO A 292 20.70 -3.44 -30.99
C PRO A 292 19.85 -4.67 -31.29
N GLY A 293 20.47 -5.83 -31.58
CA GLY A 293 19.75 -7.06 -31.87
C GLY A 293 19.01 -7.68 -30.67
N PHE A 294 19.35 -7.25 -29.44
CA PHE A 294 18.76 -7.77 -28.21
C PHE A 294 17.59 -6.90 -27.74
N THR A 295 16.50 -7.54 -27.28
CA THR A 295 15.29 -6.83 -26.89
C THR A 295 14.91 -7.15 -25.45
N VAL A 296 14.49 -6.11 -24.71
CA VAL A 296 13.94 -6.20 -23.36
C VAL A 296 12.59 -5.49 -23.28
N LYS A 297 11.73 -5.93 -22.36
CA LYS A 297 10.43 -5.29 -22.15
C LYS A 297 10.60 -4.01 -21.33
N ALA A 298 9.85 -2.98 -21.65
CA ALA A 298 9.89 -1.66 -21.03
C ALA A 298 9.76 -1.71 -19.49
N ARG A 299 8.87 -2.57 -18.99
CA ARG A 299 8.63 -2.75 -17.54
C ARG A 299 9.53 -3.79 -16.87
N SER A 300 10.55 -4.31 -17.57
CA SER A 300 11.51 -5.22 -16.94
C SER A 300 12.38 -4.46 -15.94
N LYS A 301 12.61 -5.07 -14.77
CA LYS A 301 13.48 -4.50 -13.74
C LYS A 301 14.96 -4.59 -14.17
N LEU A 302 15.76 -3.58 -13.80
CA LEU A 302 17.15 -3.44 -14.28
C LEU A 302 18.03 -4.64 -13.90
N ASP A 303 17.86 -5.22 -12.72
CA ASP A 303 18.62 -6.41 -12.30
C ASP A 303 18.37 -7.61 -13.21
N LEU A 304 17.13 -7.81 -13.66
CA LEU A 304 16.77 -8.85 -14.62
C LEU A 304 17.33 -8.54 -16.01
N VAL A 305 17.25 -7.27 -16.44
CA VAL A 305 17.79 -6.82 -17.72
C VAL A 305 19.30 -7.04 -17.77
N ALA A 306 20.04 -6.56 -16.75
CA ALA A 306 21.49 -6.73 -16.63
C ALA A 306 21.90 -8.20 -16.71
N ARG A 307 21.24 -9.08 -15.93
CA ARG A 307 21.52 -10.53 -15.95
C ARG A 307 21.29 -11.17 -17.33
N ARG A 308 20.19 -10.80 -17.99
CA ARG A 308 19.87 -11.32 -19.34
C ARG A 308 20.86 -10.85 -20.40
N MET A 309 21.22 -9.56 -20.39
CA MET A 309 22.22 -8.99 -21.30
C MET A 309 23.59 -9.63 -21.08
N THR A 310 24.06 -9.72 -19.84
CA THR A 310 25.34 -10.37 -19.49
C THR A 310 25.38 -11.83 -19.93
N LYS A 311 24.29 -12.60 -19.67
CA LYS A 311 24.21 -14.01 -20.10
C LYS A 311 24.21 -14.17 -21.61
N ALA A 312 23.68 -13.19 -22.35
CA ALA A 312 23.67 -13.18 -23.82
C ALA A 312 24.94 -12.58 -24.45
N GLY A 313 25.87 -12.05 -23.64
CA GLY A 313 27.09 -11.37 -24.13
C GLY A 313 26.77 -10.03 -24.83
N MET A 314 25.65 -9.39 -24.48
CA MET A 314 25.18 -8.14 -25.10
C MET A 314 25.47 -6.94 -24.20
N SER A 315 26.00 -5.88 -24.77
CA SER A 315 26.24 -4.59 -24.09
C SER A 315 25.07 -3.63 -24.21
N GLU A 316 24.22 -3.79 -25.23
CA GLU A 316 23.11 -2.90 -25.55
C GLU A 316 21.82 -3.69 -25.83
N ALA A 317 20.65 -3.06 -25.59
CA ALA A 317 19.35 -3.64 -25.85
C ALA A 317 18.33 -2.59 -26.31
N GLN A 318 17.39 -3.00 -27.17
CA GLN A 318 16.16 -2.25 -27.45
C GLN A 318 15.20 -2.42 -26.29
N VAL A 319 14.57 -1.33 -25.86
CA VAL A 319 13.49 -1.34 -24.87
C VAL A 319 12.16 -1.19 -25.62
N ARG A 320 11.28 -2.19 -25.48
CA ARG A 320 9.99 -2.23 -26.18
C ARG A 320 8.83 -2.29 -25.19
N ASP A 321 7.73 -1.61 -25.52
CA ASP A 321 6.47 -1.68 -24.77
C ASP A 321 5.73 -3.01 -24.95
N ALA A 322 4.51 -3.11 -24.38
CA ALA A 322 3.68 -4.31 -24.46
C ALA A 322 3.18 -4.60 -25.89
N ASP A 323 3.02 -3.57 -26.69
CA ASP A 323 2.53 -3.63 -28.08
C ASP A 323 3.67 -3.80 -29.09
N GLY A 324 4.92 -3.88 -28.60
CA GLY A 324 6.12 -4.04 -29.43
C GLY A 324 6.71 -2.72 -29.94
N GLY A 325 6.13 -1.57 -29.55
CA GLY A 325 6.64 -0.24 -29.88
C GLY A 325 8.02 -0.01 -29.26
N LEU A 326 8.91 0.67 -30.00
CA LEU A 326 10.23 1.04 -29.51
C LEU A 326 10.11 2.23 -28.53
N VAL A 327 10.53 2.02 -27.28
CA VAL A 327 10.59 3.06 -26.25
C VAL A 327 11.96 3.77 -26.29
N GLY A 328 13.04 3.01 -26.57
CA GLY A 328 14.40 3.53 -26.63
C GLY A 328 15.43 2.41 -26.58
N THR A 329 16.67 2.76 -26.28
CA THR A 329 17.77 1.83 -26.11
C THR A 329 18.38 1.96 -24.71
N ILE A 330 19.02 0.89 -24.23
CA ILE A 330 19.66 0.85 -22.92
C ILE A 330 20.97 0.08 -23.03
N ASP A 331 22.01 0.53 -22.34
CA ASP A 331 23.29 -0.16 -22.25
C ASP A 331 23.63 -0.62 -20.82
N LEU A 332 24.59 -1.53 -20.68
CA LEU A 332 25.02 -2.04 -19.38
C LEU A 332 25.65 -0.96 -18.48
N PRO A 333 26.47 -0.01 -18.97
CA PRO A 333 26.96 1.09 -18.16
C PRO A 333 25.83 1.92 -17.54
N ALA A 334 24.83 2.34 -18.33
CA ALA A 334 23.68 3.10 -17.82
C ALA A 334 22.85 2.31 -16.79
N ILE A 335 22.69 1.00 -17.00
CA ILE A 335 22.04 0.12 -16.01
C ILE A 335 22.83 0.11 -14.71
N LEU A 336 24.16 -0.09 -14.76
CA LEU A 336 25.00 -0.16 -13.57
C LEU A 336 25.01 1.19 -12.83
N ASP A 337 25.11 2.29 -13.55
CA ASP A 337 25.06 3.63 -12.98
C ASP A 337 23.74 3.87 -12.23
N ALA A 338 22.60 3.60 -12.87
CA ALA A 338 21.28 3.73 -12.24
C ALA A 338 21.07 2.81 -11.03
N MET A 339 21.77 1.69 -10.96
CA MET A 339 21.70 0.76 -9.83
C MET A 339 22.57 1.17 -8.64
N VAL A 340 23.72 1.84 -8.90
CA VAL A 340 24.75 2.12 -7.88
C VAL A 340 24.67 3.54 -7.38
N ASN A 341 24.48 4.51 -8.29
CA ASN A 341 24.49 5.93 -7.92
C ASN A 341 23.09 6.40 -7.50
N PRO A 342 22.93 7.00 -6.29
CA PRO A 342 21.79 7.83 -6.03
C PRO A 342 21.82 8.96 -7.07
N ALA A 343 20.68 9.25 -7.71
CA ALA A 343 20.61 10.36 -8.62
C ALA A 343 21.00 11.64 -7.86
N ASP A 344 22.20 12.14 -8.07
CA ASP A 344 22.59 13.52 -7.85
C ASP A 344 21.89 14.39 -8.92
N ALA A 345 20.55 14.34 -8.91
CA ALA A 345 19.72 15.07 -9.84
C ALA A 345 19.08 16.29 -9.16
N ALA A 346 19.86 17.05 -8.40
CA ALA A 346 19.43 18.37 -7.91
C ALA A 346 20.60 19.23 -7.41
N SER A 347 21.75 19.17 -8.08
CA SER A 347 22.79 20.17 -7.84
C SER A 347 23.64 20.35 -9.08
N GLU A 348 23.10 21.06 -10.07
CA GLU A 348 23.79 21.90 -11.04
C GLU A 348 22.69 22.59 -11.86
N ASP A 349 22.22 23.74 -11.34
CA ASP A 349 22.16 25.07 -11.94
C ASP A 349 21.50 26.07 -10.98
#